data_3d7460221f6dcb503192614682c48542
#
_entry.id   3d7460221f6dcb503192614682c48542
#
_cell.length_a   1.000
_cell.length_b   1.000
_cell.length_c   1.000
_cell.angle_alpha   90.00
_cell.angle_beta   90.00
_cell.angle_gamma   90.00
#
_symmetry.space_group_name_H-M   'P 1'
#
loop_
_entity.id
_entity.type
_entity.pdbx_description
1 polymer ?
#
loop_
_entity_poly.entity_id
_entity_poly.type
_entity_poly.pdbx_seq_one_letter_code
_entity_poly.pdbx_strand_id
1 'polypeptide(L)'
;MTPELRHMLRDDDLNHEEQKQVLELAIKFHHDRFYKQPFAGPQAVAVLFDKPSTRTRSSFSIGVAELGGYPLVIDKSGSQLGRGEPVADTARVLDRMAYGVVWRTFGQGRVEEMAKYSTHPVVNALTDEF
;
A
#
# COMPACT_ATOMS: atom_id res chain seq x y z
N MET A 1 3.37 -22.10 -8.20
CA MET A 1 3.51 -20.97 -9.13
C MET A 1 3.43 -19.67 -8.36
N THR A 2 4.43 -18.83 -8.49
CA THR A 2 4.47 -17.55 -7.80
C THR A 2 3.57 -16.56 -8.55
N PRO A 3 2.66 -15.85 -7.85
CA PRO A 3 1.88 -14.82 -8.53
C PRO A 3 2.80 -13.75 -9.12
N GLU A 4 2.41 -13.23 -10.28
CA GLU A 4 3.13 -12.12 -10.87
C GLU A 4 3.02 -10.88 -9.98
N LEU A 5 4.14 -10.18 -9.80
CA LEU A 5 4.15 -8.94 -9.02
C LEU A 5 3.32 -7.87 -9.73
N ARG A 6 2.37 -7.30 -9.02
CA ARG A 6 1.52 -6.23 -9.51
C ARG A 6 1.55 -5.05 -8.55
N HIS A 7 1.64 -3.87 -9.12
CA HIS A 7 1.52 -2.62 -8.37
C HIS A 7 0.24 -1.90 -8.77
N MET A 8 -0.31 -1.10 -7.88
CA MET A 8 -1.41 -0.20 -8.20
C MET A 8 -0.97 1.25 -7.97
N LEU A 9 -0.44 1.86 -9.01
CA LEU A 9 0.14 3.20 -8.97
C LEU A 9 -0.77 4.23 -9.62
N ARG A 10 -1.66 3.78 -10.50
CA ARG A 10 -2.57 4.62 -11.28
C ARG A 10 -3.93 3.92 -11.38
N ASP A 11 -4.96 4.70 -11.68
CA ASP A 11 -6.31 4.17 -11.83
C ASP A 11 -6.42 3.12 -12.93
N ASP A 12 -5.59 3.23 -13.97
CA ASP A 12 -5.63 2.34 -15.12
C ASP A 12 -4.66 1.14 -15.04
N ASP A 13 -4.03 0.92 -13.88
CA ASP A 13 -3.18 -0.26 -13.66
C ASP A 13 -3.99 -1.55 -13.57
N LEU A 14 -5.26 -1.46 -13.26
CA LEU A 14 -6.18 -2.59 -13.27
C LEU A 14 -7.02 -2.54 -14.55
N ASN A 15 -7.12 -3.67 -15.24
CA ASN A 15 -8.01 -3.76 -16.39
C ASN A 15 -9.48 -3.87 -15.91
N HIS A 16 -10.42 -3.89 -16.88
CA HIS A 16 -11.84 -3.89 -16.54
C HIS A 16 -12.25 -5.10 -15.70
N GLU A 17 -11.75 -6.28 -16.03
CA GLU A 17 -12.08 -7.50 -15.30
C GLU A 17 -11.49 -7.49 -13.90
N GLU A 18 -10.27 -6.98 -13.74
CA GLU A 18 -9.62 -6.86 -12.44
C GLU A 18 -10.34 -5.86 -11.55
N GLN A 19 -10.80 -4.73 -12.10
CA GLN A 19 -11.60 -3.77 -11.36
C GLN A 19 -12.90 -4.40 -10.86
N LYS A 20 -13.54 -5.19 -11.70
CA LYS A 20 -14.75 -5.91 -11.32
C LYS A 20 -14.49 -6.88 -10.17
N GLN A 21 -13.38 -7.62 -10.22
CA GLN A 21 -12.98 -8.55 -9.15
C GLN A 21 -12.74 -7.82 -7.83
N VAL A 22 -12.09 -6.65 -7.88
CA VAL A 22 -11.85 -5.84 -6.68
C VAL A 22 -13.16 -5.38 -6.07
N LEU A 23 -14.11 -4.91 -6.88
CA LEU A 23 -15.41 -4.47 -6.40
C LEU A 23 -16.22 -5.64 -5.81
N GLU A 24 -16.17 -6.81 -6.42
CA GLU A 24 -16.83 -8.00 -5.88
C GLU A 24 -16.24 -8.41 -4.53
N LEU A 25 -14.92 -8.37 -4.38
CA LEU A 25 -14.26 -8.62 -3.10
C LEU A 25 -14.66 -7.59 -2.05
N ALA A 26 -14.73 -6.32 -2.44
CA ALA A 26 -15.16 -5.25 -1.53
C ALA A 26 -16.56 -5.51 -0.98
N ILE A 27 -17.49 -5.99 -1.81
CA ILE A 27 -18.83 -6.33 -1.39
C ILE A 27 -18.81 -7.50 -0.40
N LYS A 28 -18.02 -8.53 -0.67
CA LYS A 28 -17.86 -9.67 0.24
C LYS A 28 -17.30 -9.24 1.59
N PHE A 29 -16.28 -8.39 1.60
CA PHE A 29 -15.72 -7.86 2.84
C PHE A 29 -16.68 -6.92 3.57
N HIS A 30 -17.57 -6.25 2.85
CA HIS A 30 -18.61 -5.44 3.48
C HIS A 30 -19.57 -6.29 4.30
N HIS A 31 -19.94 -7.48 3.79
CA HIS A 31 -20.82 -8.41 4.49
C HIS A 31 -20.10 -9.25 5.54
N ASP A 32 -18.81 -9.52 5.35
CA ASP A 32 -17.99 -10.27 6.30
C ASP A 32 -16.57 -9.67 6.31
N ARG A 33 -16.30 -8.83 7.30
CA ARG A 33 -15.05 -8.08 7.40
C ARG A 33 -13.82 -8.98 7.51
N PHE A 34 -13.98 -10.19 7.99
CA PHE A 34 -12.89 -11.15 8.17
C PHE A 34 -12.98 -12.31 7.18
N TYR A 35 -13.61 -12.07 6.03
CA TYR A 35 -13.83 -13.07 5.00
C TYR A 35 -12.57 -13.82 4.58
N LYS A 36 -11.45 -13.11 4.43
CA LYS A 36 -10.14 -13.68 4.13
C LYS A 36 -9.06 -12.99 4.94
N GLN A 37 -7.99 -13.74 5.25
CA GLN A 37 -6.86 -13.24 6.03
C GLN A 37 -5.56 -13.39 5.22
N PRO A 38 -5.40 -12.68 4.09
CA PRO A 38 -4.25 -12.87 3.19
C PRO A 38 -2.93 -12.45 3.81
N PHE A 39 -2.95 -11.61 4.86
CA PHE A 39 -1.73 -11.15 5.53
C PHE A 39 -1.49 -11.87 6.87
N ALA A 40 -2.19 -13.00 7.08
CA ALA A 40 -1.98 -13.77 8.31
C ALA A 40 -0.50 -14.17 8.45
N GLY A 41 0.02 -14.02 9.77
CA GLY A 41 1.42 -14.22 10.13
C GLY A 41 1.71 -13.54 11.46
N PRO A 42 1.44 -12.23 11.73
CA PRO A 42 0.97 -11.25 10.76
C PRO A 42 2.09 -10.71 9.87
N GLN A 43 1.79 -10.57 8.57
CA GLN A 43 2.71 -9.94 7.64
C GLN A 43 2.57 -8.42 7.72
N ALA A 44 3.71 -7.71 7.69
CA ALA A 44 3.69 -6.26 7.80
C ALA A 44 3.35 -5.60 6.46
N VAL A 45 2.52 -4.57 6.50
CA VAL A 45 2.26 -3.68 5.36
C VAL A 45 2.59 -2.27 5.82
N ALA A 46 3.52 -1.61 5.13
CA ALA A 46 3.89 -0.23 5.46
C ALA A 46 2.82 0.72 4.92
N VAL A 47 2.34 1.60 5.79
CA VAL A 47 1.32 2.61 5.47
C VAL A 47 1.96 3.96 5.68
N LEU A 48 2.38 4.59 4.57
CA LEU A 48 3.18 5.81 4.58
C LEU A 48 2.32 7.01 4.19
N PHE A 49 2.38 8.08 4.98
CA PHE A 49 1.61 9.30 4.73
C PHE A 49 2.48 10.53 4.83
N ASP A 50 2.70 11.19 3.70
CA ASP A 50 3.38 12.47 3.62
C ASP A 50 2.40 13.64 3.73
N LYS A 51 1.10 13.35 3.57
CA LYS A 51 0.02 14.33 3.73
C LYS A 51 -0.89 13.93 4.88
N PRO A 52 -1.41 14.87 5.67
CA PRO A 52 -2.39 14.56 6.71
C PRO A 52 -3.66 13.97 6.09
N SER A 53 -4.09 12.82 6.59
CA SER A 53 -5.37 12.22 6.17
C SER A 53 -5.81 11.18 7.18
N THR A 54 -6.63 11.60 8.12
CA THR A 54 -7.11 10.71 9.18
C THR A 54 -7.93 9.55 8.63
N ARG A 55 -8.86 9.85 7.71
CA ARG A 55 -9.75 8.81 7.16
C ARG A 55 -9.00 7.76 6.37
N THR A 56 -8.15 8.17 5.44
CA THR A 56 -7.41 7.24 4.59
C THR A 56 -6.40 6.43 5.40
N ARG A 57 -5.67 7.10 6.31
CA ARG A 57 -4.71 6.41 7.18
C ARG A 57 -5.41 5.37 8.06
N SER A 58 -6.54 5.74 8.66
CA SER A 58 -7.31 4.85 9.52
C SER A 58 -7.87 3.67 8.74
N SER A 59 -8.44 3.91 7.56
CA SER A 59 -9.04 2.85 6.76
C SER A 59 -8.00 1.83 6.29
N PHE A 60 -6.84 2.27 5.85
CA PHE A 60 -5.77 1.34 5.46
C PHE A 60 -5.21 0.59 6.66
N SER A 61 -5.00 1.27 7.79
CA SER A 61 -4.46 0.63 9.00
C SER A 61 -5.40 -0.45 9.52
N ILE A 62 -6.68 -0.12 9.64
CA ILE A 62 -7.69 -1.06 10.09
C ILE A 62 -7.87 -2.19 9.08
N GLY A 63 -7.89 -1.85 7.79
CA GLY A 63 -8.04 -2.84 6.73
C GLY A 63 -6.92 -3.87 6.74
N VAL A 64 -5.67 -3.44 6.88
CA VAL A 64 -4.53 -4.37 6.99
C VAL A 64 -4.69 -5.28 8.20
N ALA A 65 -5.08 -4.72 9.35
CA ALA A 65 -5.29 -5.51 10.56
C ALA A 65 -6.41 -6.54 10.40
N GLU A 66 -7.51 -6.16 9.75
CA GLU A 66 -8.62 -7.08 9.50
C GLU A 66 -8.28 -8.16 8.50
N LEU A 67 -7.31 -7.93 7.62
CA LEU A 67 -6.79 -8.93 6.70
C LEU A 67 -5.74 -9.83 7.35
N GLY A 68 -5.53 -9.70 8.65
CA GLY A 68 -4.60 -10.52 9.43
C GLY A 68 -3.18 -9.98 9.51
N GLY A 69 -2.93 -8.79 8.96
CA GLY A 69 -1.61 -8.20 8.89
C GLY A 69 -1.29 -7.24 10.02
N TYR A 70 -0.07 -6.72 9.99
CA TYR A 70 0.42 -5.69 10.89
C TYR A 70 0.59 -4.37 10.11
N PRO A 71 -0.18 -3.33 10.41
CA PRO A 71 0.01 -2.04 9.74
C PRO A 71 1.17 -1.28 10.37
N LEU A 72 2.24 -1.10 9.61
CA LEU A 72 3.38 -0.28 10.01
C LEU A 72 3.11 1.14 9.51
N VAL A 73 2.55 1.98 10.38
CA VAL A 73 2.16 3.34 10.01
C VAL A 73 3.33 4.30 10.23
N ILE A 74 3.71 5.03 9.18
CA ILE A 74 4.80 5.99 9.23
C ILE A 74 4.31 7.34 8.70
N ASP A 75 4.33 8.34 9.57
CA ASP A 75 3.99 9.72 9.21
C ASP A 75 5.20 10.45 8.69
N LYS A 76 4.96 11.58 7.99
CA LYS A 76 6.02 12.45 7.50
C LYS A 76 6.98 12.88 8.62
N SER A 77 6.45 13.19 9.80
CA SER A 77 7.26 13.65 10.93
C SER A 77 8.20 12.57 11.47
N GLY A 78 7.86 11.30 11.29
CA GLY A 78 8.68 10.17 11.72
C GLY A 78 9.44 9.50 10.59
N SER A 79 9.32 10.01 9.36
CA SER A 79 9.86 9.36 8.17
C SER A 79 11.15 10.04 7.69
N GLN A 80 12.15 9.23 7.35
CA GLN A 80 13.37 9.71 6.71
C GLN A 80 13.10 10.24 5.30
N LEU A 81 12.02 9.82 4.67
CA LEU A 81 11.60 10.35 3.35
C LEU A 81 11.41 11.87 3.40
N GLY A 82 10.85 12.38 4.50
CA GLY A 82 10.68 13.82 4.69
C GLY A 82 11.98 14.58 4.96
N ARG A 83 13.07 13.84 5.16
CA ARG A 83 14.40 14.40 5.47
C ARG A 83 15.40 14.24 4.33
N GLY A 84 14.90 13.93 3.12
CA GLY A 84 15.75 13.84 1.94
C GLY A 84 16.35 12.47 1.69
N GLU A 85 15.95 11.43 2.41
CA GLU A 85 16.39 10.07 2.09
C GLU A 85 15.91 9.71 0.69
N PRO A 86 16.78 9.15 -0.18
CA PRO A 86 16.35 8.71 -1.50
C PRO A 86 15.25 7.67 -1.43
N VAL A 87 14.22 7.81 -2.28
CA VAL A 87 13.09 6.88 -2.32
C VAL A 87 13.57 5.45 -2.57
N ALA A 88 14.56 5.27 -3.44
CA ALA A 88 15.12 3.96 -3.74
C ALA A 88 15.68 3.27 -2.50
N ASP A 89 16.35 4.00 -1.62
CA ASP A 89 16.92 3.43 -0.40
C ASP A 89 15.83 3.01 0.58
N THR A 90 14.82 3.85 0.76
CA THR A 90 13.67 3.53 1.59
C THR A 90 12.92 2.30 1.06
N ALA A 91 12.75 2.22 -0.26
CA ALA A 91 12.12 1.07 -0.90
C ALA A 91 12.86 -0.22 -0.58
N ARG A 92 14.18 -0.21 -0.68
CA ARG A 92 15.00 -1.39 -0.40
C ARG A 92 14.92 -1.83 1.05
N VAL A 93 14.90 -0.87 1.99
CA VAL A 93 14.79 -1.16 3.42
C VAL A 93 13.41 -1.75 3.74
N LEU A 94 12.34 -1.11 3.25
CA LEU A 94 10.97 -1.59 3.50
C LEU A 94 10.73 -2.95 2.84
N ASP A 95 11.33 -3.19 1.69
CA ASP A 95 11.14 -4.43 0.94
C ASP A 95 11.63 -5.66 1.71
N ARG A 96 12.57 -5.48 2.64
CA ARG A 96 13.06 -6.56 3.50
C ARG A 96 12.18 -6.82 4.71
N MET A 97 11.33 -5.88 5.08
CA MET A 97 10.52 -5.95 6.30
C MET A 97 9.04 -6.06 6.05
N ALA A 98 8.56 -5.54 4.92
CA ALA A 98 7.13 -5.44 4.63
C ALA A 98 6.78 -6.20 3.36
N TYR A 99 5.57 -6.76 3.33
CA TYR A 99 5.03 -7.48 2.19
C TYR A 99 4.26 -6.58 1.24
N GLY A 100 4.14 -5.31 1.56
CA GLY A 100 3.52 -4.33 0.70
C GLY A 100 3.70 -2.92 1.25
N VAL A 101 3.52 -1.93 0.40
CA VAL A 101 3.61 -0.52 0.75
C VAL A 101 2.39 0.20 0.23
N VAL A 102 1.72 0.93 1.11
CA VAL A 102 0.65 1.86 0.76
C VAL A 102 1.21 3.25 1.01
N TRP A 103 1.18 4.12 0.02
CA TRP A 103 1.81 5.43 0.16
C TRP A 103 0.92 6.54 -0.38
N ARG A 104 0.67 7.55 0.45
CA ARG A 104 0.06 8.80 0.05
C ARG A 104 1.12 9.89 0.09
N THR A 105 1.48 10.42 -1.09
CA THR A 105 2.54 11.40 -1.24
C THR A 105 2.14 12.45 -2.27
N PHE A 106 3.08 13.30 -2.66
CA PHE A 106 2.79 14.45 -3.55
C PHE A 106 2.97 14.08 -5.02
N GLY A 107 4.15 13.65 -5.42
CA GLY A 107 4.46 13.41 -6.83
C GLY A 107 4.27 11.96 -7.23
N GLN A 108 3.64 11.74 -8.39
CA GLN A 108 3.46 10.41 -8.96
C GLN A 108 4.79 9.69 -9.16
N GLY A 109 5.84 10.41 -9.56
CA GLY A 109 7.17 9.84 -9.76
C GLY A 109 7.74 9.18 -8.51
N ARG A 110 7.33 9.61 -7.32
CA ARG A 110 7.81 9.03 -6.07
C ARG A 110 7.25 7.61 -5.87
N VAL A 111 5.96 7.39 -6.11
CA VAL A 111 5.38 6.04 -5.98
C VAL A 111 5.91 5.13 -7.08
N GLU A 112 6.15 5.66 -8.28
CA GLU A 112 6.73 4.88 -9.38
C GLU A 112 8.16 4.44 -9.04
N GLU A 113 8.97 5.33 -8.44
CA GLU A 113 10.31 4.97 -7.99
C GLU A 113 10.28 3.93 -6.87
N MET A 114 9.36 4.09 -5.91
CA MET A 114 9.17 3.09 -4.85
C MET A 114 8.88 1.72 -5.44
N ALA A 115 7.99 1.64 -6.41
CA ALA A 115 7.62 0.40 -7.07
C ALA A 115 8.80 -0.21 -7.82
N LYS A 116 9.60 0.62 -8.47
CA LYS A 116 10.75 0.16 -9.26
C LYS A 116 11.76 -0.63 -8.42
N TYR A 117 11.95 -0.23 -7.16
CA TYR A 117 12.93 -0.84 -6.27
C TYR A 117 12.32 -1.77 -5.23
N SER A 118 11.04 -2.14 -5.40
CA SER A 118 10.33 -3.05 -4.50
C SER A 118 10.04 -4.38 -5.19
N THR A 119 10.18 -5.49 -4.46
CA THR A 119 9.78 -6.81 -4.94
C THR A 119 8.41 -7.22 -4.40
N HIS A 120 7.75 -6.33 -3.66
CA HIS A 120 6.41 -6.50 -3.12
C HIS A 120 5.49 -5.41 -3.65
N PRO A 121 4.17 -5.61 -3.62
CA PRO A 121 3.23 -4.64 -4.17
C PRO A 121 3.32 -3.25 -3.54
N VAL A 122 3.22 -2.22 -4.38
CA VAL A 122 3.11 -0.83 -3.95
C VAL A 122 1.75 -0.33 -4.42
N VAL A 123 1.00 0.27 -3.50
CA VAL A 123 -0.34 0.81 -3.75
C VAL A 123 -0.31 2.32 -3.53
N ASN A 124 -0.73 3.05 -4.54
CA ASN A 124 -0.88 4.50 -4.46
C ASN A 124 -2.16 4.83 -3.68
N ALA A 125 -2.01 5.49 -2.53
CA ALA A 125 -3.15 5.93 -1.71
C ALA A 125 -3.58 7.36 -2.03
N LEU A 126 -2.99 7.98 -2.98
CA LEU A 126 -3.27 9.25 -3.63
C LEU A 126 -1.98 10.07 -3.79
N THR A 127 -1.77 10.57 -4.99
CA THR A 127 -0.73 11.57 -5.28
C THR A 127 -1.43 12.82 -5.81
N ASP A 128 -0.66 13.80 -6.24
CA ASP A 128 -1.23 15.01 -6.85
C ASP A 128 -1.85 14.73 -8.23
N GLU A 129 -1.53 13.59 -8.83
CA GLU A 129 -1.98 13.22 -10.18
C GLU A 129 -3.02 12.09 -10.18
N PHE A 130 -2.90 11.17 -9.23
CA PHE A 130 -3.79 10.00 -9.16
C PHE A 130 -4.27 9.70 -7.76
#